data_d26f0afac657495f80d7e73ee49dc902
#
_entry.id   d26f0afac657495f80d7e73ee49dc902
#
_cell.length_a   1.000
_cell.length_b   1.000
_cell.length_c   1.000
_cell.angle_alpha   90.00
_cell.angle_beta   90.00
_cell.angle_gamma   90.00
#
_symmetry.space_group_name_H-M   'P 1'
#
loop_
_entity.id
_entity.type
_entity.pdbx_description
1 polymer ?
#
loop_
_entity_poly.entity_id
_entity_poly.type
_entity_poly.pdbx_seq_one_letter_code
_entity_poly.pdbx_strand_id
1 'polypeptide(L)'
;VLPEVCSVDCENALYIIAQVRSALGKESDRAEVVVITHEKSNIAQLASLQEKQSFHLLKTDLISLQEVFKDNTTDAIFVADTLGNVILRYPLQIDKEQAILDSRDILSDMRKVLKLSRIG
;
A
#
# COMPACT_ATOMS: atom_id res chain seq x y z
N VAL A 1 -4.63 0.12 2.82
CA VAL A 1 -6.07 0.14 3.13
C VAL A 1 -6.60 1.55 2.92
N LEU A 2 -7.70 1.68 2.19
CA LEU A 2 -8.31 2.97 1.88
C LEU A 2 -9.32 3.41 2.97
N PRO A 3 -9.30 4.69 3.34
CA PRO A 3 -10.22 5.25 4.35
C PRO A 3 -11.63 5.48 3.80
N GLU A 4 -12.54 5.91 4.68
CA GLU A 4 -13.90 6.30 4.30
C GLU A 4 -13.90 7.43 3.28
N VAL A 5 -13.03 8.41 3.49
CA VAL A 5 -12.89 9.55 2.57
C VAL A 5 -11.53 9.43 1.88
N CYS A 6 -11.57 9.16 0.59
CA CYS A 6 -10.37 9.09 -0.22
C CYS A 6 -10.14 10.46 -0.89
N SER A 7 -9.19 11.20 -0.37
CA SER A 7 -8.84 12.53 -0.87
C SER A 7 -7.38 12.54 -1.33
N VAL A 8 -6.67 13.65 -1.11
CA VAL A 8 -5.27 13.80 -1.51
C VAL A 8 -4.37 12.73 -0.90
N ASP A 9 -4.64 12.30 0.33
CA ASP A 9 -3.86 11.26 1.01
C ASP A 9 -3.91 9.91 0.27
N CYS A 10 -5.10 9.50 -0.18
CA CYS A 10 -5.24 8.29 -0.99
C CYS A 10 -4.53 8.42 -2.34
N GLU A 11 -4.71 9.55 -3.00
CA GLU A 11 -4.06 9.81 -4.29
C GLU A 11 -2.55 9.74 -4.15
N ASN A 12 -2.00 10.37 -3.11
CA ASN A 12 -0.58 10.32 -2.82
C ASN A 12 -0.12 8.89 -2.54
N ALA A 13 -0.87 8.13 -1.74
CA ALA A 13 -0.53 6.75 -1.42
C ALA A 13 -0.45 5.89 -2.68
N LEU A 14 -1.46 5.95 -3.55
CA LEU A 14 -1.47 5.18 -4.78
C LEU A 14 -0.36 5.60 -5.73
N TYR A 15 -0.07 6.90 -5.78
CA TYR A 15 1.02 7.43 -6.59
C TYR A 15 2.38 6.87 -6.13
N ILE A 16 2.69 6.98 -4.83
CA ILE A 16 3.99 6.52 -4.33
C ILE A 16 4.16 5.00 -4.39
N ILE A 17 3.10 4.24 -4.21
CA ILE A 17 3.14 2.78 -4.35
C ILE A 17 3.51 2.40 -5.78
N ALA A 18 2.91 3.05 -6.77
CA ALA A 18 3.24 2.82 -8.17
C ALA A 18 4.69 3.21 -8.47
N GLN A 19 5.16 4.32 -7.91
CA GLN A 19 6.55 4.76 -8.07
C GLN A 19 7.54 3.78 -7.45
N VAL A 20 7.25 3.28 -6.25
CA VAL A 20 8.10 2.29 -5.58
C VAL A 20 8.22 1.02 -6.42
N ARG A 21 7.08 0.50 -6.90
CA ARG A 21 7.09 -0.71 -7.72
C ARG A 21 7.89 -0.52 -9.00
N SER A 22 7.69 0.61 -9.67
CA SER A 22 8.44 0.95 -10.88
C SER A 22 9.94 1.07 -10.61
N ALA A 23 10.30 1.68 -9.48
CA ALA A 23 11.70 1.88 -9.10
C ALA A 23 12.42 0.57 -8.72
N LEU A 24 11.68 -0.50 -8.42
CA LEU A 24 12.28 -1.82 -8.19
C LEU A 24 12.90 -2.40 -9.46
N GLY A 25 12.55 -1.88 -10.63
CA GLY A 25 13.10 -2.30 -11.90
C GLY A 25 12.86 -3.78 -12.19
N LYS A 26 13.92 -4.56 -12.39
CA LYS A 26 13.82 -6.00 -12.67
C LYS A 26 13.20 -6.81 -11.52
N GLU A 27 13.16 -6.26 -10.32
CA GLU A 27 12.56 -6.92 -9.16
C GLU A 27 11.05 -6.62 -9.05
N SER A 28 10.48 -5.79 -9.91
CA SER A 28 9.08 -5.38 -9.85
C SER A 28 8.10 -6.55 -9.93
N ASP A 29 8.45 -7.61 -10.64
CA ASP A 29 7.63 -8.81 -10.76
C ASP A 29 7.50 -9.59 -9.45
N ARG A 30 8.38 -9.32 -8.51
CA ARG A 30 8.38 -9.97 -7.18
C ARG A 30 7.55 -9.21 -6.15
N ALA A 31 6.99 -8.07 -6.53
CA ALA A 31 6.19 -7.23 -5.65
C ALA A 31 4.82 -6.98 -6.29
N GLU A 32 3.79 -7.14 -5.52
CA GLU A 32 2.43 -6.87 -5.97
C GLU A 32 1.80 -5.77 -5.12
N VAL A 33 0.93 -4.99 -5.77
CA VAL A 33 0.16 -3.95 -5.09
C VAL A 33 -1.24 -4.49 -4.83
N VAL A 34 -1.66 -4.41 -3.58
CA VAL A 34 -3.00 -4.81 -3.16
C VAL A 34 -3.66 -3.60 -2.50
N VAL A 35 -4.83 -3.23 -3.00
CA VAL A 35 -5.67 -2.18 -2.41
C VAL A 35 -6.80 -2.85 -1.66
N ILE A 36 -6.90 -2.57 -0.37
CA ILE A 36 -7.94 -3.15 0.48
C ILE A 36 -8.98 -2.07 0.81
N THR A 37 -10.24 -2.39 0.56
CA THR A 37 -11.36 -1.52 0.90
C THR A 37 -12.30 -2.22 1.87
N HIS A 38 -13.02 -1.43 2.65
CA HIS A 38 -14.08 -1.93 3.52
C HIS A 38 -15.39 -1.23 3.15
N GLU A 39 -16.50 -1.64 3.77
CA GLU A 39 -17.84 -1.16 3.42
C GLU A 39 -17.99 0.36 3.52
N LYS A 40 -17.16 1.01 4.32
CA LYS A 40 -17.19 2.47 4.48
C LYS A 40 -16.22 3.22 3.56
N SER A 41 -15.37 2.52 2.84
CA SER A 41 -14.41 3.16 1.92
C SER A 41 -15.13 3.78 0.73
N ASN A 42 -14.71 4.98 0.35
CA ASN A 42 -15.21 5.62 -0.87
C ASN A 42 -14.47 5.05 -2.08
N ILE A 43 -15.17 4.26 -2.88
CA ILE A 43 -14.60 3.57 -4.04
C ILE A 43 -14.92 4.25 -5.38
N ALA A 44 -15.58 5.42 -5.36
CA ALA A 44 -16.02 6.08 -6.59
C ALA A 44 -14.86 6.38 -7.56
N GLN A 45 -13.66 6.63 -7.03
CA GLN A 45 -12.49 6.97 -7.84
C GLN A 45 -11.63 5.75 -8.19
N LEU A 46 -11.89 4.59 -7.62
CA LEU A 46 -11.04 3.41 -7.82
C LEU A 46 -11.06 2.92 -9.26
N ALA A 47 -12.20 2.97 -9.93
CA ALA A 47 -12.30 2.52 -11.32
C ALA A 47 -11.35 3.27 -12.24
N SER A 48 -11.28 4.60 -12.11
CA SER A 48 -10.36 5.41 -12.92
C SER A 48 -8.90 5.19 -12.52
N LEU A 49 -8.63 4.91 -11.25
CA LEU A 49 -7.28 4.62 -10.79
C LEU A 49 -6.80 3.26 -11.29
N GLN A 50 -7.69 2.25 -11.35
CA GLN A 50 -7.34 0.93 -11.90
C GLN A 50 -6.98 0.99 -13.38
N GLU A 51 -7.58 1.90 -14.13
CA GLU A 51 -7.21 2.09 -15.53
C GLU A 51 -5.78 2.60 -15.69
N LYS A 52 -5.29 3.36 -14.70
CA LYS A 52 -3.95 3.96 -14.74
C LYS A 52 -2.89 3.10 -14.09
N GLN A 53 -3.26 2.26 -13.15
CA GLN A 53 -2.33 1.46 -12.36
C GLN A 53 -2.84 0.02 -12.23
N SER A 54 -1.91 -0.92 -12.29
CA SER A 54 -2.23 -2.32 -12.07
C SER A 54 -2.15 -2.63 -10.58
N PHE A 55 -3.26 -3.03 -9.97
CA PHE A 55 -3.30 -3.50 -8.60
C PHE A 55 -4.44 -4.50 -8.39
N HIS A 56 -4.31 -5.31 -7.35
CA HIS A 56 -5.36 -6.23 -6.92
C HIS A 56 -6.27 -5.52 -5.93
N LEU A 57 -7.57 -5.67 -6.12
CA LEU A 57 -8.56 -5.08 -5.21
C LEU A 57 -9.14 -6.18 -4.31
N LEU A 58 -9.00 -6.00 -3.00
CA LEU A 58 -9.61 -6.85 -2.00
C LEU A 58 -10.67 -6.06 -1.24
N LYS A 59 -11.85 -6.66 -1.11
CA LYS A 59 -12.95 -6.08 -0.35
C LYS A 59 -13.15 -6.91 0.92
N THR A 60 -13.24 -6.23 2.05
CA THR A 60 -13.48 -6.88 3.33
C THR A 60 -14.37 -5.99 4.20
N ASP A 61 -14.65 -6.42 5.42
CA ASP A 61 -15.39 -5.60 6.37
C ASP A 61 -14.43 -4.95 7.37
N LEU A 62 -14.86 -3.83 7.94
CA LEU A 62 -14.03 -3.04 8.84
C LEU A 62 -13.69 -3.82 10.12
N ILE A 63 -14.61 -4.64 10.61
CA ILE A 63 -14.39 -5.44 11.83
C ILE A 63 -13.25 -6.42 11.62
N SER A 64 -13.22 -7.12 10.48
CA SER A 64 -12.15 -8.04 10.13
C SER A 64 -10.80 -7.34 10.03
N LEU A 65 -10.76 -6.14 9.43
CA LEU A 65 -9.54 -5.34 9.36
C LEU A 65 -9.05 -4.95 10.76
N GLN A 66 -9.93 -4.51 11.61
CA GLN A 66 -9.58 -4.12 12.98
C GLN A 66 -9.03 -5.30 13.78
N GLU A 67 -9.57 -6.50 13.56
CA GLU A 67 -9.06 -7.72 14.20
C GLU A 67 -7.63 -8.04 13.74
N VAL A 68 -7.35 -7.90 12.45
CA VAL A 68 -6.03 -8.20 11.88
C VAL A 68 -4.99 -7.18 12.32
N PHE A 69 -5.33 -5.91 12.24
CA PHE A 69 -4.38 -4.82 12.54
C PHE A 69 -4.44 -4.35 13.99
N LYS A 70 -5.42 -4.84 14.76
CA LYS A 70 -5.58 -4.59 16.20
C LYS A 70 -5.53 -3.10 16.55
N ASP A 71 -4.49 -2.71 17.31
CA ASP A 71 -4.37 -1.34 17.83
C ASP A 71 -3.87 -0.33 16.81
N ASN A 72 -3.58 -0.76 15.58
CA ASN A 72 -3.09 0.12 14.55
C ASN A 72 -4.23 0.73 13.74
N THR A 73 -4.04 1.97 13.30
CA THR A 73 -4.95 2.59 12.33
C THR A 73 -4.88 1.80 11.02
N THR A 74 -6.02 1.43 10.47
CA THR A 74 -6.07 0.63 9.25
C THR A 74 -5.77 1.46 7.99
N ASP A 75 -6.00 2.77 8.03
CA ASP A 75 -5.80 3.66 6.88
C ASP A 75 -4.31 3.98 6.73
N ALA A 76 -3.60 3.13 6.02
CA ALA A 76 -2.14 3.22 5.89
C ALA A 76 -1.65 2.39 4.72
N ILE A 77 -0.37 2.55 4.40
CA ILE A 77 0.36 1.68 3.49
C ILE A 77 1.08 0.64 4.34
N PHE A 78 0.93 -0.61 3.99
CA PHE A 78 1.59 -1.72 4.69
C PHE A 78 2.50 -2.47 3.75
N VAL A 79 3.63 -2.94 4.28
CA VAL A 79 4.51 -3.88 3.57
C VAL A 79 4.36 -5.23 4.24
N ALA A 80 4.06 -6.25 3.45
CA ALA A 80 3.94 -7.62 3.93
C ALA A 80 4.95 -8.52 3.22
N ASP A 81 5.41 -9.55 3.94
CA ASP A 81 6.31 -10.55 3.37
C ASP A 81 5.53 -11.63 2.60
N THR A 82 6.25 -12.62 2.05
CA THR A 82 5.66 -13.69 1.26
C THR A 82 4.78 -14.64 2.09
N LEU A 83 4.91 -14.60 3.40
CA LEU A 83 4.07 -15.41 4.30
C LEU A 83 2.83 -14.67 4.77
N GLY A 84 2.63 -13.44 4.29
CA GLY A 84 1.48 -12.62 4.68
C GLY A 84 1.65 -11.85 5.97
N ASN A 85 2.85 -11.85 6.56
CA ASN A 85 3.14 -11.07 7.76
C ASN A 85 3.34 -9.60 7.42
N VAL A 86 2.59 -8.72 8.07
CA VAL A 86 2.77 -7.28 7.93
C VAL A 86 3.98 -6.88 8.78
N ILE A 87 4.99 -6.34 8.13
CA ILE A 87 6.27 -6.02 8.75
C ILE A 87 6.53 -4.52 8.91
N LEU A 88 5.90 -3.70 8.07
CA LEU A 88 6.09 -2.25 8.08
C LEU A 88 4.78 -1.54 7.84
N ARG A 89 4.66 -0.35 8.43
CA ARG A 89 3.49 0.50 8.28
C ARG A 89 3.93 1.93 8.02
N TYR A 90 3.30 2.57 7.03
CA TYR A 90 3.52 3.98 6.68
C TYR A 90 2.18 4.69 6.66
N PRO A 91 2.02 5.82 7.39
CA PRO A 91 0.77 6.55 7.37
C PRO A 91 0.48 7.16 6.00
N LEU A 92 -0.78 7.41 5.71
CA LEU A 92 -1.16 8.16 4.53
C LEU A 92 -0.77 9.63 4.73
N GLN A 93 -0.25 10.26 3.68
CA GLN A 93 0.25 11.63 3.75
C GLN A 93 -0.56 12.55 2.85
N ILE A 94 -1.03 13.66 3.41
CA ILE A 94 -1.67 14.73 2.65
C ILE A 94 -0.62 15.57 1.92
N ASP A 95 0.54 15.78 2.55
CA ASP A 95 1.66 16.50 1.97
C ASP A 95 2.39 15.62 0.95
N LYS A 96 2.41 16.05 -0.31
CA LYS A 96 3.05 15.30 -1.39
C LYS A 96 4.56 15.17 -1.18
N GLU A 97 5.22 16.17 -0.64
CA GLU A 97 6.66 16.11 -0.37
C GLU A 97 6.98 15.04 0.66
N GLN A 98 6.18 14.97 1.72
CA GLN A 98 6.34 13.93 2.73
C GLN A 98 6.05 12.54 2.15
N ALA A 99 5.03 12.43 1.28
CA ALA A 99 4.73 11.18 0.61
C ALA A 99 5.90 10.71 -0.25
N ILE A 100 6.56 11.62 -0.96
CA ILE A 100 7.73 11.30 -1.78
C ILE A 100 8.90 10.84 -0.90
N LEU A 101 9.12 11.48 0.24
CA LEU A 101 10.15 11.04 1.19
C LEU A 101 9.84 9.64 1.72
N ASP A 102 8.60 9.38 2.08
CA ASP A 102 8.16 8.06 2.52
C ASP A 102 8.38 7.00 1.41
N SER A 103 8.19 7.37 0.15
CA SER A 103 8.40 6.44 -0.96
C SER A 103 9.84 5.96 -1.05
N ARG A 104 10.80 6.81 -0.73
CA ARG A 104 12.22 6.44 -0.70
C ARG A 104 12.51 5.44 0.41
N ASP A 105 11.91 5.65 1.57
CA ASP A 105 12.04 4.73 2.71
C ASP A 105 11.39 3.38 2.39
N ILE A 106 10.20 3.40 1.81
CA ILE A 106 9.48 2.19 1.40
C ILE A 106 10.32 1.41 0.39
N LEU A 107 10.89 2.09 -0.61
CA LEU A 107 11.73 1.45 -1.63
C LEU A 107 12.95 0.79 -0.99
N SER A 108 13.64 1.50 -0.10
CA SER A 108 14.80 0.98 0.60
C SER A 108 14.43 -0.27 1.41
N ASP A 109 13.32 -0.22 2.14
CA ASP A 109 12.84 -1.33 2.95
C ASP A 109 12.41 -2.52 2.09
N MET A 110 11.72 -2.26 0.97
CA MET A 110 11.32 -3.31 0.03
C MET A 110 12.52 -4.03 -0.57
N ARG A 111 13.58 -3.31 -0.92
CA ARG A 111 14.80 -3.92 -1.42
C ARG A 111 15.44 -4.85 -0.40
N LYS A 112 15.42 -4.48 0.88
CA LYS A 112 15.92 -5.33 1.96
C LYS A 112 15.09 -6.60 2.11
N VAL A 113 13.76 -6.46 2.08
CA VAL A 113 12.84 -7.60 2.18
C VAL A 113 13.06 -8.56 1.01
N LEU A 114 13.16 -8.06 -0.21
CA LEU A 114 13.37 -8.87 -1.41
C LEU A 114 14.72 -9.58 -1.38
N LYS A 115 15.75 -8.91 -0.88
CA LYS A 115 17.07 -9.51 -0.73
C LYS A 115 17.05 -10.68 0.27
N LEU A 116 16.37 -10.53 1.39
CA LEU A 116 16.23 -11.59 2.38
C LEU A 116 15.42 -12.77 1.82
N SER A 117 14.39 -12.50 1.03
CA SER A 117 13.57 -13.53 0.42
C SER A 117 14.33 -14.41 -0.58
N ARG A 118 15.39 -13.89 -1.19
CA ARG A 118 16.26 -14.68 -2.09
C ARG A 118 17.09 -15.71 -1.35
N ILE A 119 17.43 -15.42 -0.10
CA ILE A 119 18.28 -16.26 0.71
C ILE A 119 17.48 -17.39 1.36
N GLY A 120 16.22 -17.11 1.64
CA GLY A 120 15.31 -18.08 2.25
C GLY A 120 14.56 -18.93 1.21
#